data_87aec0f593109b86121c618a9bc7ca29
#
_entry.id   87aec0f593109b86121c618a9bc7ca29
#
_cell.length_a   1.000
_cell.length_b   1.000
_cell.length_c   1.000
_cell.angle_alpha   90.00
_cell.angle_beta   90.00
_cell.angle_gamma   90.00
#
_symmetry.space_group_name_H-M   'P 1'
#
loop_
_entity.id
_entity.type
_entity.pdbx_description
1 polymer ?
#
loop_
_entity_poly.entity_id
_entity_poly.type
_entity_poly.pdbx_seq_one_letter_code
_entity_poly.pdbx_strand_id
1 'polypeptide(L)'
;MEKKVLVEISARHVHVSEADLETLFGKGYKLTPKKDLSQPGQFACEERVTVVGPKKELAGVSILGPCRPSTQVELSLTDARSIGVKAPIRESGDIKDSGACKLVGPCGEVELQEGVIAAKRHIHMTVADGEKYGITDKQIVSVKIPTEGRALVFDDVVARVSDSYALAMHLDTDEANAAAIPGSCTGIILD
;
A
#
# COMPACT_ATOMS: atom_id res chain seq x y z
N MET A 1 15.98 -17.42 17.83
CA MET A 1 15.86 -17.70 16.36
C MET A 1 15.70 -16.37 15.66
N GLU A 2 16.42 -16.13 14.57
CA GLU A 2 16.29 -14.85 13.84
C GLU A 2 14.90 -14.76 13.16
N LYS A 3 14.16 -13.69 13.45
CA LYS A 3 12.79 -13.47 12.96
C LYS A 3 12.85 -12.79 11.60
N LYS A 4 12.95 -13.58 10.53
CA LYS A 4 13.06 -13.07 9.14
C LYS A 4 11.70 -12.79 8.53
N VAL A 5 11.61 -11.70 7.75
CA VAL A 5 10.42 -11.32 7.00
C VAL A 5 10.80 -10.88 5.58
N LEU A 6 10.01 -11.28 4.59
CA LEU A 6 10.08 -10.71 3.24
C LEU A 6 9.68 -9.24 3.32
N VAL A 7 10.46 -8.34 2.73
CA VAL A 7 10.16 -6.91 2.64
C VAL A 7 9.90 -6.55 1.18
N GLU A 8 8.74 -6.02 0.91
CA GLU A 8 8.25 -5.65 -0.42
C GLU A 8 7.97 -4.16 -0.51
N ILE A 9 8.15 -3.61 -1.70
CA ILE A 9 7.83 -2.22 -1.99
C ILE A 9 6.37 -2.12 -2.45
N SER A 10 5.55 -1.42 -1.67
CA SER A 10 4.21 -1.01 -2.05
C SER A 10 4.28 0.36 -2.72
N ALA A 11 4.52 0.37 -4.03
CA ALA A 11 4.52 1.60 -4.82
C ALA A 11 3.10 2.19 -4.87
N ARG A 12 2.98 3.46 -5.30
CA ARG A 12 1.69 4.14 -5.46
C ARG A 12 0.67 3.30 -6.21
N HIS A 13 -0.55 3.23 -5.67
CA HIS A 13 -1.64 2.47 -6.26
C HIS A 13 -3.00 2.97 -5.78
N VAL A 14 -4.05 2.47 -6.41
CA VAL A 14 -5.44 2.76 -6.08
C VAL A 14 -6.19 1.46 -5.81
N HIS A 15 -7.01 1.44 -4.77
CA HIS A 15 -8.09 0.50 -4.59
C HIS A 15 -9.39 1.22 -4.95
N VAL A 16 -10.22 0.63 -5.77
CA VAL A 16 -11.48 1.23 -6.21
C VAL A 16 -12.69 0.54 -5.60
N SER A 17 -13.76 1.29 -5.37
CA SER A 17 -15.09 0.73 -5.15
C SER A 17 -15.68 0.23 -6.47
N GLU A 18 -16.68 -0.66 -6.42
CA GLU A 18 -17.37 -1.11 -7.65
C GLU A 18 -18.03 0.07 -8.38
N ALA A 19 -18.63 1.01 -7.64
CA ALA A 19 -19.28 2.19 -8.22
C ALA A 19 -18.30 3.11 -8.94
N ASP A 20 -17.13 3.35 -8.33
CA ASP A 20 -16.10 4.19 -8.93
C ASP A 20 -15.42 3.47 -10.11
N LEU A 21 -15.27 2.15 -10.03
CA LEU A 21 -14.79 1.35 -11.16
C LEU A 21 -15.69 1.50 -12.38
N GLU A 22 -17.02 1.42 -12.20
CA GLU A 22 -17.98 1.62 -13.28
C GLU A 22 -17.93 3.05 -13.84
N THR A 23 -17.75 4.05 -12.99
CA THR A 23 -17.59 5.44 -13.42
C THR A 23 -16.34 5.63 -14.27
N LEU A 24 -15.21 5.04 -13.83
CA LEU A 24 -13.92 5.22 -14.49
C LEU A 24 -13.76 4.40 -15.77
N PHE A 25 -14.37 3.22 -15.86
CA PHE A 25 -14.14 2.24 -16.93
C PHE A 25 -15.42 1.83 -17.70
N GLY A 26 -16.58 2.25 -17.23
CA GLY A 26 -17.87 1.94 -17.85
C GLY A 26 -18.69 0.93 -17.04
N LYS A 27 -19.99 1.01 -17.21
CA LYS A 27 -20.97 0.18 -16.48
C LYS A 27 -20.72 -1.31 -16.68
N GLY A 28 -20.70 -2.06 -15.59
CA GLY A 28 -20.49 -3.51 -15.57
C GLY A 28 -19.05 -3.93 -15.80
N TYR A 29 -18.09 -2.99 -15.83
CA TYR A 29 -16.67 -3.29 -15.99
C TYR A 29 -16.16 -4.17 -14.83
N LYS A 30 -15.21 -5.06 -15.13
CA LYS A 30 -14.55 -5.91 -14.15
C LYS A 30 -13.04 -5.73 -14.26
N LEU A 31 -12.36 -5.70 -13.11
CA LEU A 31 -10.90 -5.63 -13.06
C LEU A 31 -10.28 -6.85 -13.73
N THR A 32 -9.23 -6.62 -14.50
CA THR A 32 -8.46 -7.66 -15.21
C THR A 32 -7.20 -7.99 -14.40
N PRO A 33 -7.13 -9.17 -13.75
CA PRO A 33 -5.92 -9.58 -13.05
C PRO A 33 -4.73 -9.70 -14.00
N LYS A 34 -3.60 -9.07 -13.62
CA LYS A 34 -2.33 -9.11 -14.34
C LYS A 34 -1.31 -9.98 -13.62
N LYS A 35 -1.21 -9.84 -12.29
CA LYS A 35 -0.22 -10.53 -11.47
C LYS A 35 -0.75 -10.63 -10.03
N ASP A 36 -0.69 -11.83 -9.47
CA ASP A 36 -0.97 -12.02 -8.04
C ASP A 36 0.07 -11.31 -7.17
N LEU A 37 -0.39 -10.79 -6.04
CA LEU A 37 0.46 -10.19 -5.01
C LEU A 37 0.79 -11.22 -3.92
N SER A 38 1.70 -10.87 -3.03
CA SER A 38 2.08 -11.73 -1.90
C SER A 38 0.92 -12.01 -0.94
N GLN A 39 -0.04 -11.08 -0.84
CA GLN A 39 -1.20 -11.25 0.01
C GLN A 39 -2.30 -12.05 -0.71
N PRO A 40 -2.83 -13.12 -0.08
CA PRO A 40 -3.82 -13.98 -0.69
C PRO A 40 -5.04 -13.21 -1.22
N GLY A 41 -5.47 -13.54 -2.44
CA GLY A 41 -6.63 -12.93 -3.08
C GLY A 41 -6.44 -11.49 -3.58
N GLN A 42 -5.26 -10.91 -3.41
CA GLN A 42 -4.94 -9.60 -3.97
C GLN A 42 -4.13 -9.73 -5.25
N PHE A 43 -4.36 -8.83 -6.20
CA PHE A 43 -3.69 -8.83 -7.50
C PHE A 43 -3.50 -7.42 -8.05
N ALA A 44 -2.42 -7.21 -8.79
CA ALA A 44 -2.26 -6.03 -9.62
C ALA A 44 -3.11 -6.19 -10.89
N CYS A 45 -3.77 -5.10 -11.29
CA CYS A 45 -4.65 -5.08 -12.46
C CYS A 45 -3.93 -4.56 -13.72
N GLU A 46 -4.48 -4.85 -14.89
CA GLU A 46 -4.07 -4.21 -16.15
C GLU A 46 -4.48 -2.72 -16.16
N GLU A 47 -5.57 -2.39 -15.50
CA GLU A 47 -6.16 -1.06 -15.45
C GLU A 47 -5.24 -0.05 -14.75
N ARG A 48 -5.25 1.16 -15.29
CA ARG A 48 -4.50 2.31 -14.78
C ARG A 48 -5.41 3.51 -14.75
N VAL A 49 -5.17 4.38 -13.78
CA VAL A 49 -5.83 5.67 -13.65
C VAL A 49 -4.82 6.78 -13.52
N THR A 50 -5.28 8.02 -13.77
CA THR A 50 -4.51 9.21 -13.42
C THR A 50 -5.04 9.77 -12.11
N VAL A 51 -4.16 10.01 -11.15
CA VAL A 51 -4.46 10.68 -9.89
C VAL A 51 -4.13 12.16 -10.04
N VAL A 52 -5.13 13.01 -9.95
CA VAL A 52 -5.01 14.47 -10.16
C VAL A 52 -5.11 15.19 -8.82
N GLY A 53 -4.06 15.87 -8.44
CA GLY A 53 -4.00 16.74 -7.28
C GLY A 53 -4.05 18.23 -7.67
N PRO A 54 -4.02 19.13 -6.67
CA PRO A 54 -4.10 20.58 -6.93
C PRO A 54 -2.93 21.16 -7.74
N LYS A 55 -1.75 20.52 -7.73
CA LYS A 55 -0.55 21.04 -8.39
C LYS A 55 -0.19 20.30 -9.66
N LYS A 56 -0.34 18.98 -9.65
CA LYS A 56 0.08 18.09 -10.73
C LYS A 56 -0.78 16.83 -10.74
N GLU A 57 -0.56 16.01 -11.73
CA GLU A 57 -1.13 14.67 -11.85
C GLU A 57 -0.06 13.58 -11.85
N LEU A 58 -0.45 12.38 -11.45
CA LEU A 58 0.31 11.14 -11.55
C LEU A 58 -0.42 10.22 -12.53
N ALA A 59 0.07 10.11 -13.74
CA ALA A 59 -0.51 9.25 -14.76
C ALA A 59 -0.08 7.78 -14.57
N GLY A 60 -0.91 6.86 -15.04
CA GLY A 60 -0.59 5.43 -15.10
C GLY A 60 -0.49 4.75 -13.73
N VAL A 61 -1.20 5.25 -12.71
CA VAL A 61 -1.24 4.65 -11.38
C VAL A 61 -1.96 3.32 -11.43
N SER A 62 -1.36 2.29 -10.85
CA SER A 62 -1.91 0.92 -10.84
C SER A 62 -3.17 0.82 -10.00
N ILE A 63 -4.13 0.04 -10.47
CA ILE A 63 -5.22 -0.44 -9.63
C ILE A 63 -4.83 -1.79 -9.03
N LEU A 64 -5.11 -1.98 -7.74
CA LEU A 64 -5.00 -3.28 -7.06
C LEU A 64 -6.40 -3.80 -6.73
N GLY A 65 -6.64 -5.03 -7.14
CA GLY A 65 -7.88 -5.75 -6.87
C GLY A 65 -7.79 -6.67 -5.66
N PRO A 66 -8.95 -7.17 -5.22
CA PRO A 66 -10.29 -6.89 -5.71
C PRO A 66 -10.83 -5.51 -5.33
N CYS A 67 -12.02 -5.15 -5.84
CA CYS A 67 -12.70 -3.92 -5.40
C CYS A 67 -12.92 -3.91 -3.89
N ARG A 68 -12.89 -2.72 -3.31
CA ARG A 68 -13.11 -2.48 -1.87
C ARG A 68 -14.42 -1.73 -1.63
N PRO A 69 -14.93 -1.68 -0.40
CA PRO A 69 -16.12 -0.89 -0.08
C PRO A 69 -15.98 0.60 -0.38
N SER A 70 -14.75 1.16 -0.27
CA SER A 70 -14.44 2.56 -0.53
C SER A 70 -13.19 2.67 -1.36
N THR A 71 -13.14 3.70 -2.23
CA THR A 71 -11.96 4.01 -3.02
C THR A 71 -10.89 4.65 -2.16
N GLN A 72 -9.65 4.17 -2.31
CA GLN A 72 -8.47 4.62 -1.56
C GLN A 72 -7.29 4.76 -2.49
N VAL A 73 -6.50 5.81 -2.30
CA VAL A 73 -5.27 6.08 -3.02
C VAL A 73 -4.11 6.04 -2.03
N GLU A 74 -3.16 5.14 -2.25
CA GLU A 74 -1.94 5.05 -1.45
C GLU A 74 -0.78 5.67 -2.21
N LEU A 75 -0.18 6.70 -1.62
CA LEU A 75 0.95 7.43 -2.17
C LEU A 75 2.09 7.48 -1.14
N SER A 76 3.32 7.54 -1.61
CA SER A 76 4.40 7.99 -0.76
C SER A 76 4.24 9.48 -0.40
N LEU A 77 4.86 9.95 0.66
CA LEU A 77 4.81 11.37 1.04
C LEU A 77 5.41 12.27 -0.05
N THR A 78 6.41 11.80 -0.78
CA THR A 78 7.00 12.52 -1.92
C THR A 78 6.00 12.64 -3.07
N ASP A 79 5.31 11.56 -3.45
CA ASP A 79 4.28 11.58 -4.49
C ASP A 79 3.13 12.52 -4.10
N ALA A 80 2.58 12.38 -2.89
CA ALA A 80 1.51 13.23 -2.38
C ALA A 80 1.89 14.72 -2.39
N ARG A 81 3.09 15.05 -1.92
CA ARG A 81 3.62 16.42 -1.94
C ARG A 81 3.78 16.95 -3.35
N SER A 82 4.21 16.11 -4.29
CA SER A 82 4.43 16.49 -5.70
C SER A 82 3.14 16.96 -6.37
N ILE A 83 2.01 16.28 -6.08
CA ILE A 83 0.69 16.64 -6.61
C ILE A 83 -0.06 17.66 -5.74
N GLY A 84 0.51 18.05 -4.60
CA GLY A 84 -0.05 19.05 -3.69
C GLY A 84 -1.15 18.54 -2.77
N VAL A 85 -1.19 17.24 -2.51
CA VAL A 85 -2.15 16.60 -1.60
C VAL A 85 -1.48 16.36 -0.24
N LYS A 86 -2.21 16.61 0.84
CA LYS A 86 -1.79 16.22 2.19
C LYS A 86 -2.30 14.81 2.48
N ALA A 87 -1.40 13.84 2.40
CA ALA A 87 -1.69 12.45 2.73
C ALA A 87 -1.28 12.17 4.19
N PRO A 88 -2.23 11.94 5.11
CA PRO A 88 -1.90 11.51 6.46
C PRO A 88 -1.37 10.06 6.43
N ILE A 89 -0.49 9.73 7.38
CA ILE A 89 -0.03 8.36 7.59
C ILE A 89 -1.15 7.60 8.30
N ARG A 90 -1.71 6.59 7.62
CA ARG A 90 -2.84 5.79 8.10
C ARG A 90 -2.64 4.31 7.81
N GLU A 91 -3.28 3.45 8.60
CA GLU A 91 -3.45 2.05 8.17
C GLU A 91 -4.37 2.00 6.95
N SER A 92 -4.06 1.11 6.00
CA SER A 92 -4.90 0.88 4.82
C SER A 92 -6.34 0.53 5.25
N GLY A 93 -7.32 1.26 4.72
CA GLY A 93 -8.73 1.20 5.10
C GLY A 93 -9.19 2.35 6.00
N ASP A 94 -8.28 3.04 6.71
CA ASP A 94 -8.59 4.23 7.50
C ASP A 94 -8.40 5.50 6.65
N ILE A 95 -9.47 5.89 5.95
CA ILE A 95 -9.46 7.02 5.02
C ILE A 95 -10.17 8.27 5.54
N LYS A 96 -10.79 8.21 6.72
CA LYS A 96 -11.55 9.33 7.26
C LYS A 96 -10.69 10.58 7.43
N ASP A 97 -11.18 11.72 6.95
CA ASP A 97 -10.50 13.02 7.02
C ASP A 97 -9.09 13.01 6.35
N SER A 98 -8.88 12.14 5.35
CA SER A 98 -7.63 12.04 4.60
C SER A 98 -7.59 13.00 3.41
N GLY A 99 -6.59 12.88 2.53
CA GLY A 99 -6.42 13.78 1.40
C GLY A 99 -7.49 13.61 0.31
N ALA A 100 -7.85 14.71 -0.33
CA ALA A 100 -8.74 14.73 -1.50
C ALA A 100 -7.95 14.67 -2.80
N CYS A 101 -8.51 14.04 -3.84
CA CYS A 101 -7.97 14.08 -5.20
C CYS A 101 -9.07 13.75 -6.21
N LYS A 102 -8.75 13.89 -7.50
CA LYS A 102 -9.58 13.35 -8.57
C LYS A 102 -8.90 12.16 -9.23
N LEU A 103 -9.68 11.14 -9.55
CA LEU A 103 -9.26 10.02 -10.38
C LEU A 103 -9.83 10.19 -11.78
N VAL A 104 -9.00 9.94 -12.80
CA VAL A 104 -9.41 9.99 -14.21
C VAL A 104 -9.13 8.64 -14.85
N GLY A 105 -10.17 8.04 -15.39
CA GLY A 105 -10.14 6.80 -16.16
C GLY A 105 -10.52 7.04 -17.63
N PRO A 106 -10.57 6.00 -18.44
CA PRO A 106 -10.88 6.11 -19.88
C PRO A 106 -12.33 6.52 -20.18
N CYS A 107 -13.28 6.27 -19.27
CA CYS A 107 -14.71 6.54 -19.49
C CYS A 107 -15.26 7.68 -18.65
N GLY A 108 -14.55 8.12 -17.62
CA GLY A 108 -15.01 9.16 -16.72
C GLY A 108 -14.03 9.52 -15.62
N GLU A 109 -14.49 10.34 -14.70
CA GLU A 109 -13.70 10.81 -13.58
C GLU A 109 -14.48 10.72 -12.26
N VAL A 110 -13.77 10.60 -11.15
CA VAL A 110 -14.31 10.52 -9.79
C VAL A 110 -13.61 11.54 -8.91
N GLU A 111 -14.37 12.40 -8.26
CA GLU A 111 -13.87 13.33 -7.24
C GLU A 111 -13.92 12.66 -5.86
N LEU A 112 -12.75 12.44 -5.26
CA LEU A 112 -12.63 11.92 -3.91
C LEU A 112 -12.44 13.09 -2.94
N GLN A 113 -13.40 13.31 -2.04
CA GLN A 113 -13.30 14.32 -0.98
C GLN A 113 -12.31 13.90 0.12
N GLU A 114 -12.12 12.59 0.27
CA GLU A 114 -11.15 11.92 1.12
C GLU A 114 -10.74 10.59 0.45
N GLY A 115 -9.65 9.97 0.86
CA GLY A 115 -9.21 8.68 0.31
C GLY A 115 -7.70 8.60 0.07
N VAL A 116 -6.98 9.74 0.05
CA VAL A 116 -5.53 9.73 -0.18
C VAL A 116 -4.79 9.61 1.15
N ILE A 117 -4.03 8.54 1.32
CA ILE A 117 -3.20 8.27 2.50
C ILE A 117 -1.75 7.95 2.10
N ALA A 118 -0.83 8.10 3.05
CA ALA A 118 0.43 7.37 3.03
C ALA A 118 0.25 6.15 3.95
N ALA A 119 0.35 4.96 3.38
CA ALA A 119 0.11 3.75 4.14
C ALA A 119 1.15 3.59 5.25
N LYS A 120 0.69 3.37 6.48
CA LYS A 120 1.58 3.08 7.60
C LYS A 120 2.32 1.77 7.33
N ARG A 121 3.66 1.77 7.51
CA ARG A 121 4.47 0.56 7.34
C ARG A 121 3.98 -0.57 8.25
N HIS A 122 3.88 -1.76 7.72
CA HIS A 122 3.28 -2.87 8.45
C HIS A 122 3.83 -4.23 7.99
N ILE A 123 3.65 -5.22 8.85
CA ILE A 123 3.90 -6.63 8.53
C ILE A 123 2.58 -7.36 8.57
N HIS A 124 2.23 -8.05 7.49
CA HIS A 124 1.19 -9.07 7.51
C HIS A 124 1.77 -10.38 8.05
N MET A 125 1.05 -11.06 8.92
CA MET A 125 1.43 -12.34 9.52
C MET A 125 0.22 -13.25 9.59
N THR A 126 0.43 -14.56 9.46
CA THR A 126 -0.55 -15.56 9.91
C THR A 126 -0.57 -15.63 11.44
N VAL A 127 -1.62 -16.21 12.02
CA VAL A 127 -1.65 -16.48 13.46
C VAL A 127 -0.46 -17.35 13.89
N ALA A 128 -0.12 -18.37 13.08
CA ALA A 128 1.02 -19.24 13.33
C ALA A 128 2.37 -18.50 13.29
N ASP A 129 2.54 -17.51 12.39
CA ASP A 129 3.75 -16.67 12.36
C ASP A 129 3.82 -15.78 13.61
N GLY A 130 2.70 -15.21 14.04
CA GLY A 130 2.61 -14.41 15.26
C GLY A 130 3.01 -15.21 16.49
N GLU A 131 2.46 -16.40 16.66
CA GLU A 131 2.83 -17.33 17.74
C GLU A 131 4.32 -17.70 17.69
N LYS A 132 4.81 -18.08 16.51
CA LYS A 132 6.22 -18.44 16.31
C LYS A 132 7.20 -17.33 16.67
N TYR A 133 6.83 -16.06 16.38
CA TYR A 133 7.69 -14.91 16.64
C TYR A 133 7.40 -14.21 17.97
N GLY A 134 6.33 -14.62 18.68
CA GLY A 134 5.88 -13.98 19.90
C GLY A 134 5.36 -12.55 19.65
N ILE A 135 4.65 -12.35 18.54
CA ILE A 135 4.11 -11.05 18.10
C ILE A 135 2.59 -11.16 18.02
N THR A 136 1.90 -10.18 18.60
CA THR A 136 0.44 -10.11 18.61
C THR A 136 -0.07 -9.09 17.60
N ASP A 137 -1.37 -9.19 17.26
CA ASP A 137 -2.01 -8.21 16.37
C ASP A 137 -1.91 -6.79 16.95
N LYS A 138 -1.63 -5.81 16.06
CA LYS A 138 -1.39 -4.40 16.38
C LYS A 138 -0.17 -4.10 17.23
N GLN A 139 0.66 -5.08 17.53
CA GLN A 139 1.95 -4.83 18.17
C GLN A 139 2.83 -3.97 17.26
N ILE A 140 3.52 -3.00 17.86
CA ILE A 140 4.54 -2.20 17.18
C ILE A 140 5.88 -2.89 17.34
N VAL A 141 6.59 -3.08 16.25
CA VAL A 141 7.90 -3.73 16.19
C VAL A 141 8.90 -2.88 15.40
N SER A 142 10.18 -3.17 15.58
CA SER A 142 11.27 -2.60 14.77
C SER A 142 11.78 -3.64 13.78
N VAL A 143 12.13 -3.21 12.57
CA VAL A 143 12.67 -4.09 11.53
C VAL A 143 13.96 -3.52 10.96
N LYS A 144 15.04 -4.32 11.05
CA LYS A 144 16.33 -4.01 10.44
C LYS A 144 16.31 -4.44 8.97
N ILE A 145 16.69 -3.51 8.09
CA ILE A 145 16.93 -3.75 6.67
C ILE A 145 18.43 -3.77 6.43
N PRO A 146 19.04 -4.96 6.22
CA PRO A 146 20.51 -5.10 6.16
C PRO A 146 21.04 -4.92 4.73
N THR A 147 20.62 -3.86 4.01
CA THR A 147 21.14 -3.54 2.69
C THR A 147 22.57 -3.00 2.77
N GLU A 148 23.35 -3.20 1.73
CA GLU A 148 24.72 -2.67 1.65
C GLU A 148 24.73 -1.15 1.52
N GLY A 149 25.50 -0.47 2.36
CA GLY A 149 25.74 0.97 2.30
C GLY A 149 24.61 1.86 2.81
N ARG A 150 23.37 1.33 2.95
CA ARG A 150 22.21 2.08 3.43
C ARG A 150 21.33 1.27 4.39
N ALA A 151 21.93 0.34 5.11
CA ALA A 151 21.21 -0.41 6.14
C ALA A 151 20.60 0.54 7.18
N LEU A 152 19.36 0.28 7.56
CA LEU A 152 18.68 1.05 8.60
C LEU A 152 17.68 0.18 9.37
N VAL A 153 17.15 0.72 10.46
CA VAL A 153 16.05 0.14 11.23
C VAL A 153 14.83 1.02 11.06
N PHE A 154 13.74 0.41 10.65
CA PHE A 154 12.42 1.03 10.69
C PHE A 154 11.76 0.70 12.02
N ASP A 155 11.46 1.71 12.80
CA ASP A 155 10.59 1.64 13.97
C ASP A 155 9.12 1.86 13.56
N ASP A 156 8.19 1.79 14.52
CA ASP A 156 6.76 2.02 14.30
C ASP A 156 6.13 1.10 13.24
N VAL A 157 6.65 -0.10 13.05
CA VAL A 157 6.08 -1.10 12.13
C VAL A 157 4.93 -1.81 12.80
N VAL A 158 3.72 -1.72 12.24
CA VAL A 158 2.53 -2.38 12.80
C VAL A 158 2.48 -3.83 12.37
N ALA A 159 2.43 -4.75 13.32
CA ALA A 159 2.10 -6.14 13.04
C ALA A 159 0.57 -6.30 12.84
N ARG A 160 0.16 -6.91 11.74
CA ARG A 160 -1.22 -7.26 11.40
C ARG A 160 -1.32 -8.77 11.32
N VAL A 161 -2.01 -9.38 12.29
CA VAL A 161 -2.06 -10.84 12.43
C VAL A 161 -3.45 -11.36 12.07
N SER A 162 -3.53 -12.23 11.05
CA SER A 162 -4.77 -12.87 10.61
C SER A 162 -4.43 -14.08 9.74
N ASP A 163 -5.23 -15.14 9.81
CA ASP A 163 -5.06 -16.32 8.93
C ASP A 163 -5.36 -16.04 7.44
N SER A 164 -5.92 -14.87 7.14
CA SER A 164 -6.11 -14.41 5.76
C SER A 164 -4.86 -13.77 5.15
N TYR A 165 -3.78 -13.62 5.91
CA TYR A 165 -2.54 -12.98 5.46
C TYR A 165 -1.44 -13.97 5.12
N ALA A 166 -0.40 -13.48 4.44
CA ALA A 166 0.88 -14.14 4.26
C ALA A 166 2.00 -13.26 4.84
N LEU A 167 3.07 -13.89 5.36
CA LEU A 167 4.15 -13.19 6.04
C LEU A 167 4.93 -12.29 5.07
N ALA A 168 4.70 -10.99 5.11
CA ALA A 168 5.43 -9.98 4.37
C ALA A 168 5.31 -8.60 5.02
N MET A 169 6.38 -7.81 4.97
CA MET A 169 6.42 -6.41 5.34
C MET A 169 6.25 -5.54 4.11
N HIS A 170 5.45 -4.49 4.22
CA HIS A 170 5.24 -3.53 3.16
C HIS A 170 5.75 -2.14 3.57
N LEU A 171 6.57 -1.56 2.68
CA LEU A 171 7.11 -0.22 2.76
C LEU A 171 6.70 0.57 1.52
N ASP A 172 6.53 1.87 1.64
CA ASP A 172 6.33 2.71 0.47
C ASP A 172 7.65 2.96 -0.29
N THR A 173 7.56 3.68 -1.42
CA THR A 173 8.72 3.96 -2.26
C THR A 173 9.76 4.86 -1.59
N ASP A 174 9.34 5.82 -0.75
CA ASP A 174 10.26 6.72 -0.03
C ASP A 174 11.06 5.92 1.02
N GLU A 175 10.38 5.05 1.77
CA GLU A 175 10.98 4.17 2.77
C GLU A 175 11.95 3.17 2.13
N ALA A 176 11.52 2.53 1.04
CA ALA A 176 12.35 1.58 0.30
C ALA A 176 13.62 2.26 -0.27
N ASN A 177 13.49 3.47 -0.82
CA ASN A 177 14.63 4.25 -1.32
C ASN A 177 15.58 4.67 -0.18
N ALA A 178 15.05 5.01 0.99
CA ALA A 178 15.87 5.34 2.16
C ALA A 178 16.78 4.17 2.54
N ALA A 179 16.28 2.94 2.46
CA ALA A 179 17.01 1.70 2.75
C ALA A 179 17.73 1.09 1.53
N ALA A 180 17.68 1.72 0.36
CA ALA A 180 18.22 1.19 -0.91
C ALA A 180 17.76 -0.25 -1.23
N ILE A 181 16.46 -0.53 -1.05
CA ILE A 181 15.88 -1.84 -1.37
C ILE A 181 15.72 -1.98 -2.88
N PRO A 182 16.32 -3.00 -3.55
CA PRO A 182 16.34 -3.11 -5.00
C PRO A 182 15.08 -3.77 -5.61
N GLY A 183 13.94 -3.74 -4.94
CA GLY A 183 12.68 -4.39 -5.32
C GLY A 183 12.09 -5.18 -4.15
N SER A 184 12.81 -6.13 -3.62
CA SER A 184 12.50 -6.83 -2.36
C SER A 184 13.79 -7.22 -1.63
N CYS A 185 13.68 -7.47 -0.33
CA CYS A 185 14.81 -7.98 0.46
C CYS A 185 14.29 -8.78 1.67
N THR A 186 15.21 -9.31 2.47
CA THR A 186 14.87 -9.91 3.76
C THR A 186 15.17 -8.92 4.87
N GLY A 187 14.14 -8.57 5.64
CA GLY A 187 14.26 -7.83 6.89
C GLY A 187 14.39 -8.76 8.11
N ILE A 188 14.86 -8.20 9.22
CA ILE A 188 14.99 -8.89 10.50
C ILE A 188 14.16 -8.12 11.53
N ILE A 189 13.12 -8.75 12.05
CA ILE A 189 12.30 -8.18 13.12
C ILE A 189 13.13 -8.23 14.41
N LEU A 190 13.24 -7.10 15.07
CA LEU A 190 13.96 -6.93 16.32
C LEU A 190 13.01 -7.11 17.51
N ASP A 191 13.55 -7.57 18.62
CA ASP A 191 12.83 -7.71 19.90
C ASP A 191 12.69 -6.36 20.60
#